data_7e053b44c0c118b374dd34a18c63919a
#
_entry.id   7e053b44c0c118b374dd34a18c63919a
#
_cell.length_a   1.000
_cell.length_b   1.000
_cell.length_c   1.000
_cell.angle_alpha   90.00
_cell.angle_beta   90.00
_cell.angle_gamma   90.00
#
_symmetry.space_group_name_H-M   'P 1'
#
loop_
_entity.id
_entity.type
_entity.pdbx_description
1 polymer ?
#
loop_
_entity_poly.entity_id
_entity_poly.type
_entity_poly.pdbx_seq_one_letter_code
_entity_poly.pdbx_strand_id
1 'polypeptide(L)'
;MGQTNTAALMVAGYTTANSVESWNGSSWTEIAEINSPQTNAMGRSGTSTEGLIFGGYNPNGYLALTESWNGTSWTEVADLSTARYGLGGQGATSKSGLAFAGNTPASDPAGVTSTEEWTIPEALKTLTSTNA
;
A
#
# COMPACT_ATOMS: atom_id res chain seq x y z
N MET A 1 4.49 -1.08 8.07
CA MET A 1 4.46 -2.47 7.55
C MET A 1 5.60 -3.25 8.17
N GLY A 2 5.46 -4.53 8.39
CA GLY A 2 6.48 -5.39 8.98
C GLY A 2 5.84 -6.59 9.64
N GLN A 3 6.57 -7.69 9.70
CA GLN A 3 6.11 -8.94 10.31
C GLN A 3 6.90 -9.30 11.58
N THR A 4 7.95 -8.54 11.88
CA THR A 4 8.80 -8.79 13.03
C THR A 4 9.14 -7.49 13.75
N ASN A 5 9.55 -7.61 15.01
CA ASN A 5 10.06 -6.49 15.79
C ASN A 5 11.49 -6.06 15.41
N THR A 6 12.11 -6.73 14.46
CA THR A 6 13.46 -6.45 13.95
C THR A 6 13.48 -5.86 12.56
N ALA A 7 12.33 -5.81 11.87
CA ALA A 7 12.22 -5.24 10.54
C ALA A 7 10.82 -4.68 10.29
N ALA A 8 10.72 -3.38 10.09
CA ALA A 8 9.45 -2.71 9.83
C ALA A 8 9.65 -1.46 8.95
N LEU A 9 8.59 -1.03 8.29
CA LEU A 9 8.51 0.27 7.64
C LEU A 9 7.43 1.13 8.30
N MET A 10 7.77 2.37 8.54
CA MET A 10 6.81 3.44 8.77
C MET A 10 6.67 4.22 7.47
N VAL A 11 5.46 4.36 6.99
CA VAL A 11 5.17 5.00 5.71
C VAL A 11 4.23 6.16 5.95
N ALA A 12 4.67 7.33 5.53
CA ALA A 12 3.95 8.60 5.64
C ALA A 12 3.50 8.94 7.07
N GLY A 13 3.04 10.14 7.24
CA GLY A 13 2.51 10.65 8.50
C GLY A 13 1.84 12.00 8.28
N TYR A 14 1.26 12.56 9.33
CA TYR A 14 0.50 13.81 9.21
C TYR A 14 1.33 15.00 8.72
N THR A 15 2.56 15.11 9.19
CA THR A 15 3.46 16.23 8.85
C THR A 15 4.49 15.88 7.78
N THR A 16 4.68 14.59 7.51
CA THR A 16 5.67 14.06 6.55
C THR A 16 4.97 13.11 5.60
N ALA A 17 4.21 13.69 4.70
CA ALA A 17 3.23 12.97 3.88
C ALA A 17 3.82 11.94 2.91
N ASN A 18 5.12 12.00 2.62
CA ASN A 18 5.81 11.11 1.68
C ASN A 18 7.00 10.37 2.28
N SER A 19 7.43 10.71 3.50
CA SER A 19 8.60 10.09 4.14
C SER A 19 8.35 8.63 4.47
N VAL A 20 9.38 7.83 4.30
CA VAL A 20 9.39 6.42 4.68
C VAL A 20 10.63 6.14 5.53
N GLU A 21 10.43 5.49 6.65
CA GLU A 21 11.51 5.08 7.53
C GLU A 21 11.52 3.56 7.70
N SER A 22 12.71 2.99 7.69
CA SER A 22 12.96 1.57 7.91
C SER A 22 13.54 1.33 9.29
N TRP A 23 12.97 0.37 10.01
CA TRP A 23 13.45 -0.12 11.30
C TRP A 23 14.28 -1.38 11.12
N ASN A 24 15.47 -1.42 11.70
CA ASN A 24 16.40 -2.57 11.60
C ASN A 24 16.51 -3.38 12.91
N GLY A 25 15.65 -3.13 13.89
CA GLY A 25 15.72 -3.73 15.22
C GLY A 25 16.40 -2.85 16.27
N SER A 26 17.07 -1.77 15.84
CA SER A 26 17.81 -0.86 16.75
C SER A 26 17.59 0.62 16.45
N SER A 27 17.44 0.98 15.18
CA SER A 27 17.29 2.37 14.73
C SER A 27 16.37 2.49 13.53
N TRP A 28 15.76 3.68 13.40
CA TRP A 28 15.04 4.09 12.21
C TRP A 28 16.00 4.80 11.24
N THR A 29 15.85 4.54 9.96
CA THR A 29 16.61 5.17 8.89
C THR A 29 15.64 5.60 7.80
N GLU A 30 15.73 6.85 7.38
CA GLU A 30 14.96 7.36 6.25
C GLU A 30 15.42 6.67 4.95
N ILE A 31 14.47 6.25 4.15
CA ILE A 31 14.69 5.56 2.87
C ILE A 31 13.88 6.24 1.76
N ALA A 32 13.74 5.57 0.60
CA ALA A 32 13.04 6.14 -0.55
C ALA A 32 11.59 6.52 -0.21
N GLU A 33 11.23 7.77 -0.48
CA GLU A 33 9.88 8.31 -0.29
C GLU A 33 8.86 7.67 -1.23
N ILE A 34 7.59 7.69 -0.83
CA ILE A 34 6.48 7.36 -1.73
C ILE A 34 6.32 8.45 -2.80
N ASN A 35 5.86 8.05 -3.99
CA ASN A 35 5.74 8.99 -5.12
C ASN A 35 4.62 10.01 -4.93
N SER A 36 3.55 9.60 -4.27
CA SER A 36 2.39 10.47 -4.07
C SER A 36 2.19 10.78 -2.60
N PRO A 37 2.39 12.04 -2.16
CA PRO A 37 2.19 12.42 -0.78
C PRO A 37 0.78 12.05 -0.29
N GLN A 38 0.73 11.22 0.73
CA GLN A 38 -0.52 10.75 1.34
C GLN A 38 -0.46 11.02 2.84
N THR A 39 -1.32 11.88 3.32
CA THR A 39 -1.50 12.07 4.75
C THR A 39 -2.55 11.08 5.25
N ASN A 40 -2.27 10.45 6.37
CA ASN A 40 -3.22 9.65 7.16
C ASN A 40 -3.98 8.50 6.48
N ALA A 41 -4.12 7.45 7.25
CA ALA A 41 -5.14 6.42 7.12
C ALA A 41 -5.20 5.70 5.75
N MET A 42 -4.04 5.51 5.10
CA MET A 42 -3.92 4.60 3.98
C MET A 42 -3.94 3.15 4.46
N GLY A 43 -4.45 2.26 3.64
CA GLY A 43 -4.30 0.82 3.84
C GLY A 43 -2.86 0.40 3.55
N ARG A 44 -2.38 -0.59 4.29
CA ARG A 44 -1.01 -1.11 4.15
C ARG A 44 -1.03 -2.62 4.21
N SER A 45 -0.24 -3.26 3.35
CA SER A 45 -0.03 -4.71 3.38
C SER A 45 1.42 -5.06 3.07
N GLY A 46 1.85 -6.26 3.46
CA GLY A 46 3.18 -6.76 3.16
C GLY A 46 4.21 -6.59 4.27
N THR A 47 5.47 -6.72 3.88
CA THR A 47 6.64 -6.73 4.75
C THR A 47 7.46 -5.46 4.61
N SER A 48 8.61 -5.39 5.30
CA SER A 48 9.59 -4.32 5.13
C SER A 48 10.33 -4.35 3.79
N THR A 49 10.29 -5.46 3.06
CA THR A 49 10.98 -5.64 1.77
C THR A 49 10.04 -5.75 0.58
N GLU A 50 8.78 -6.09 0.80
CA GLU A 50 7.75 -6.15 -0.23
C GLU A 50 6.41 -5.71 0.36
N GLY A 51 5.81 -4.67 -0.18
CA GLY A 51 4.56 -4.15 0.37
C GLY A 51 3.74 -3.35 -0.61
N LEU A 52 2.52 -3.08 -0.20
CA LEU A 52 1.57 -2.19 -0.86
C LEU A 52 1.08 -1.14 0.12
N ILE A 53 0.89 0.05 -0.41
CA ILE A 53 0.08 1.09 0.24
C ILE A 53 -1.05 1.47 -0.72
N PHE A 54 -2.21 1.77 -0.20
CA PHE A 54 -3.37 2.10 -1.03
C PHE A 54 -4.34 3.02 -0.32
N GLY A 55 -5.01 3.86 -1.10
CA GLY A 55 -5.95 4.84 -0.61
C GLY A 55 -5.30 5.93 0.23
N GLY A 56 -6.05 6.49 1.12
CA GLY A 56 -5.61 7.56 2.00
C GLY A 56 -6.23 8.92 1.66
N TYR A 57 -5.64 9.97 2.18
CA TYR A 57 -6.13 11.32 2.04
C TYR A 57 -4.97 12.29 1.83
N ASN A 58 -5.20 13.32 1.05
CA ASN A 58 -4.31 14.49 0.94
C ASN A 58 -5.17 15.77 0.88
N PRO A 59 -4.56 16.98 0.82
CA PRO A 59 -5.32 18.23 0.76
C PRO A 59 -6.31 18.34 -0.43
N ASN A 60 -6.12 17.51 -1.46
CA ASN A 60 -7.03 17.48 -2.61
C ASN A 60 -8.20 16.49 -2.45
N GLY A 61 -8.20 15.67 -1.39
CA GLY A 61 -9.28 14.75 -1.08
C GLY A 61 -8.86 13.30 -0.88
N TYR A 62 -9.82 12.41 -1.04
CA TYR A 62 -9.64 10.98 -0.89
C TYR A 62 -8.91 10.39 -2.08
N LEU A 63 -8.06 9.40 -1.81
CA LEU A 63 -7.19 8.81 -2.81
C LEU A 63 -7.60 7.37 -3.12
N ALA A 64 -7.43 6.99 -4.39
CA ALA A 64 -7.48 5.60 -4.85
C ALA A 64 -6.09 5.04 -5.14
N LEU A 65 -5.07 5.88 -5.11
CA LEU A 65 -3.70 5.55 -5.51
C LEU A 65 -3.16 4.34 -4.76
N THR A 66 -2.46 3.50 -5.48
CA THR A 66 -1.77 2.33 -4.94
C THR A 66 -0.31 2.35 -5.36
N GLU A 67 0.59 2.21 -4.39
CA GLU A 67 2.02 2.08 -4.66
C GLU A 67 2.56 0.77 -4.11
N SER A 68 3.45 0.17 -4.88
CA SER A 68 4.14 -1.09 -4.55
C SER A 68 5.58 -0.83 -4.16
N TRP A 69 6.02 -1.43 -3.08
CA TRP A 69 7.39 -1.41 -2.56
C TRP A 69 8.11 -2.72 -2.90
N ASN A 70 9.30 -2.63 -3.49
CA ASN A 70 10.12 -3.77 -3.87
C ASN A 70 11.38 -3.97 -3.00
N GLY A 71 11.48 -3.24 -1.89
CA GLY A 71 12.65 -3.24 -1.02
C GLY A 71 13.64 -2.10 -1.30
N THR A 72 13.48 -1.40 -2.42
CA THR A 72 14.38 -0.32 -2.85
C THR A 72 13.64 0.94 -3.30
N SER A 73 12.54 0.78 -4.00
CA SER A 73 11.77 1.88 -4.58
C SER A 73 10.28 1.63 -4.54
N TRP A 74 9.51 2.71 -4.58
CA TRP A 74 8.07 2.71 -4.74
C TRP A 74 7.70 2.86 -6.21
N THR A 75 6.70 2.14 -6.64
CA THR A 75 6.15 2.19 -8.00
C THR A 75 4.64 2.30 -7.93
N GLU A 76 4.07 3.29 -8.62
CA GLU A 76 2.63 3.40 -8.77
C GLU A 76 2.09 2.22 -9.60
N VAL A 77 1.03 1.62 -9.11
CA VAL A 77 0.39 0.45 -9.72
C VAL A 77 -1.10 0.71 -9.86
N ALA A 78 -1.91 -0.28 -10.26
CA ALA A 78 -3.34 -0.08 -10.48
C ALA A 78 -4.05 0.38 -9.19
N ASP A 79 -4.87 1.41 -9.33
CA ASP A 79 -5.61 2.02 -8.24
C ASP A 79 -6.75 1.15 -7.69
N LEU A 80 -7.21 1.50 -6.50
CA LEU A 80 -8.50 1.05 -6.00
C LEU A 80 -9.63 1.50 -6.96
N SER A 81 -10.69 0.72 -7.04
CA SER A 81 -11.87 1.10 -7.84
C SER A 81 -12.59 2.34 -7.30
N THR A 82 -12.42 2.61 -6.02
CA THR A 82 -13.04 3.77 -5.35
C THR A 82 -12.05 4.40 -4.37
N ALA A 83 -11.87 5.71 -4.48
CA ALA A 83 -11.06 6.49 -3.55
C ALA A 83 -11.63 6.38 -2.13
N ARG A 84 -10.77 6.07 -1.17
CA ARG A 84 -11.14 5.93 0.25
C ARG A 84 -9.99 6.18 1.21
N TYR A 85 -10.32 6.62 2.42
CA TYR A 85 -9.36 6.77 3.51
C TYR A 85 -9.83 6.03 4.77
N GLY A 86 -8.93 5.86 5.74
CA GLY A 86 -9.26 5.14 6.97
C GLY A 86 -9.54 3.66 6.76
N LEU A 87 -9.03 3.10 5.67
CA LEU A 87 -9.26 1.71 5.30
C LEU A 87 -8.24 0.78 5.96
N GLY A 88 -8.65 -0.46 6.17
CA GLY A 88 -7.75 -1.53 6.57
C GLY A 88 -7.04 -2.15 5.38
N GLY A 89 -5.87 -2.73 5.64
CA GLY A 89 -5.11 -3.46 4.65
C GLY A 89 -4.46 -4.70 5.24
N GLN A 90 -4.44 -5.76 4.46
CA GLN A 90 -3.81 -7.02 4.82
C GLN A 90 -3.24 -7.69 3.56
N GLY A 91 -2.12 -8.36 3.72
CA GLY A 91 -1.47 -9.10 2.64
C GLY A 91 -0.05 -9.47 3.01
N ALA A 92 0.48 -10.51 2.39
CA ALA A 92 1.80 -11.03 2.70
C ALA A 92 2.93 -10.31 1.95
N THR A 93 2.64 -9.84 0.74
CA THR A 93 3.65 -9.25 -0.16
C THR A 93 3.05 -8.12 -0.99
N SER A 94 3.88 -7.50 -1.82
CA SER A 94 3.45 -6.54 -2.85
C SER A 94 2.65 -7.16 -4.00
N LYS A 95 2.49 -8.47 -4.02
CA LYS A 95 1.81 -9.20 -5.11
C LYS A 95 0.38 -9.59 -4.78
N SER A 96 0.00 -9.50 -3.50
CA SER A 96 -1.35 -9.79 -3.05
C SER A 96 -1.70 -8.96 -1.83
N GLY A 97 -2.86 -8.36 -1.84
CA GLY A 97 -3.35 -7.55 -0.73
C GLY A 97 -4.85 -7.43 -0.74
N LEU A 98 -5.40 -7.15 0.41
CA LEU A 98 -6.81 -6.81 0.59
C LEU A 98 -6.91 -5.38 1.09
N ALA A 99 -7.81 -4.63 0.49
CA ALA A 99 -8.24 -3.32 0.96
C ALA A 99 -9.69 -3.42 1.41
N PHE A 100 -9.99 -3.08 2.64
CA PHE A 100 -11.34 -3.24 3.18
C PHE A 100 -11.75 -2.07 4.04
N ALA A 101 -13.06 -1.85 4.11
CA ALA A 101 -13.69 -0.79 4.90
C ALA A 101 -13.22 0.62 4.47
N GLY A 102 -13.18 1.55 5.40
CA GLY A 102 -12.83 2.96 5.16
C GLY A 102 -14.00 3.82 4.75
N ASN A 103 -13.73 5.09 4.52
CA ASN A 103 -14.71 6.06 4.09
C ASN A 103 -14.47 6.45 2.63
N THR A 104 -15.55 6.64 1.89
CA THR A 104 -15.54 7.23 0.55
C THR A 104 -16.18 8.62 0.62
N PRO A 105 -15.99 9.48 -0.39
CA PRO A 105 -16.67 10.78 -0.41
C PRO A 105 -18.21 10.70 -0.26
N ALA A 106 -18.79 9.58 -0.75
CA ALA A 106 -20.24 9.38 -0.68
C ALA A 106 -20.71 8.75 0.65
N SER A 107 -19.84 8.16 1.43
CA SER A 107 -20.17 7.42 2.66
C SER A 107 -19.64 8.05 3.95
N ASP A 108 -18.92 9.14 3.87
CA ASP A 108 -18.34 9.78 5.06
C ASP A 108 -19.45 10.42 5.92
N PRO A 109 -19.51 10.18 7.25
CA PRO A 109 -18.60 9.36 8.05
C PRO A 109 -19.04 7.90 8.23
N ALA A 110 -20.06 7.43 7.55
CA ALA A 110 -20.67 6.10 7.81
C ALA A 110 -19.76 4.91 7.43
N GLY A 111 -18.77 5.14 6.57
CA GLY A 111 -17.89 4.08 6.08
C GLY A 111 -18.52 3.16 5.03
N VAL A 112 -17.72 2.26 4.49
CA VAL A 112 -18.16 1.23 3.55
C VAL A 112 -17.76 -0.15 4.05
N THR A 113 -18.50 -1.17 3.62
CA THR A 113 -18.25 -2.57 3.95
C THR A 113 -17.54 -3.31 2.82
N SER A 114 -17.29 -2.64 1.69
CA SER A 114 -16.70 -3.26 0.52
C SER A 114 -15.23 -3.61 0.72
N THR A 115 -14.82 -4.72 0.11
CA THR A 115 -13.44 -5.20 0.09
C THR A 115 -12.99 -5.29 -1.36
N GLU A 116 -11.77 -4.86 -1.62
CA GLU A 116 -11.10 -5.04 -2.91
C GLU A 116 -9.87 -5.93 -2.73
N GLU A 117 -9.68 -6.83 -3.66
CA GLU A 117 -8.50 -7.69 -3.72
C GLU A 117 -7.53 -7.12 -4.75
N TRP A 118 -6.28 -6.94 -4.32
CA TRP A 118 -5.17 -6.66 -5.20
C TRP A 118 -4.43 -7.96 -5.50
N THR A 119 -4.32 -8.29 -6.76
CA THR A 119 -3.44 -9.36 -7.23
C THR A 119 -2.66 -8.86 -8.43
N ILE A 120 -1.35 -9.10 -8.46
CA ILE A 120 -0.65 -9.04 -9.73
C ILE A 120 -1.08 -10.31 -10.47
N PRO A 121 -1.70 -10.20 -11.65
CA PRO A 121 -1.88 -11.36 -12.50
C PRO A 121 -0.50 -12.00 -12.64
N GLU A 122 -0.39 -13.30 -12.34
CA GLU A 122 0.84 -14.02 -12.68
C GLU A 122 1.16 -13.64 -14.11
N ALA A 123 2.32 -13.00 -14.30
CA ALA A 123 2.79 -12.65 -15.63
C ALA A 123 2.53 -13.88 -16.48
N LEU A 124 1.82 -13.72 -17.57
CA LEU A 124 1.58 -14.78 -18.56
C LEU A 124 2.86 -15.58 -18.60
N LYS A 125 2.86 -16.72 -17.93
CA LYS A 125 3.90 -17.71 -18.16
C LYS A 125 3.80 -17.92 -19.63
N THR A 126 4.75 -17.38 -20.36
CA THR A 126 4.88 -17.70 -21.76
C THR A 126 4.88 -19.21 -21.77
N LEU A 127 3.75 -19.80 -22.12
CA LEU A 127 3.70 -21.18 -22.49
C LEU A 127 4.63 -21.24 -23.68
N THR A 128 5.90 -21.46 -23.40
CA THR A 128 6.75 -22.05 -24.38
C THR A 128 6.12 -23.41 -24.59
N SER A 129 5.26 -23.48 -25.60
CA SER A 129 4.85 -24.71 -26.15
C SER A 129 6.12 -25.40 -26.60
N THR A 130 6.67 -26.20 -25.72
CA THR A 130 7.49 -27.30 -26.19
C THR A 130 6.52 -28.25 -26.81
N ASN A 131 6.28 -28.06 -28.09
CA ASN A 131 5.69 -29.13 -28.87
C ASN A 131 6.65 -30.31 -28.81
N ALA A 132 6.29 -31.20 -27.92
CA ALA A 132 6.71 -32.54 -28.17
C ALA A 132 5.91 -33.04 -29.38
#